data_23c21134a7e79defeedf78ffb9d42aa4
#
_entry.id   23c21134a7e79defeedf78ffb9d42aa4
#
_cell.length_a   1.000
_cell.length_b   1.000
_cell.length_c   1.000
_cell.angle_alpha   90.00
_cell.angle_beta   90.00
_cell.angle_gamma   90.00
#
_symmetry.space_group_name_H-M   'P 1'
#
loop_
_entity.id
_entity.type
_entity.pdbx_description
1 polymer ?
#
loop_
_entity_poly.entity_id
_entity_poly.type
_entity_poly.pdbx_seq_one_letter_code
_entity_poly.pdbx_strand_id
1 'polypeptide(L)'
;MAEDQLKQEQLYGKKLPLKKRKKLRQKIKSHDFASNRYKVVWKKPLDKDAWGLCEDNSAPEKTMHVSPNLKEYDFLSTCLDEAIHACNFSLDNEHVGDMASSIASFLWRIGFRLEEEE
;
A
#
# COMPACT_ATOMS: atom_id res chain seq x y z
N MET A 1 -10.00 -18.70 20.62
CA MET A 1 -9.23 -18.61 19.38
C MET A 1 -10.03 -18.99 18.14
N ALA A 2 -10.65 -20.16 18.12
CA ALA A 2 -11.52 -20.52 17.00
C ALA A 2 -12.72 -19.58 16.84
N GLU A 3 -13.28 -19.10 17.95
CA GLU A 3 -14.40 -18.16 17.94
C GLU A 3 -14.01 -16.79 17.37
N ASP A 4 -12.82 -16.28 17.69
CA ASP A 4 -12.33 -15.01 17.17
C ASP A 4 -12.09 -15.09 15.66
N GLN A 5 -11.57 -16.20 15.18
CA GLN A 5 -11.35 -16.41 13.75
C GLN A 5 -12.68 -16.49 12.99
N LEU A 6 -13.67 -17.18 13.54
CA LEU A 6 -15.01 -17.26 12.96
C LEU A 6 -15.66 -15.88 12.86
N LYS A 7 -15.54 -15.05 13.90
CA LYS A 7 -16.06 -13.69 13.87
C LYS A 7 -15.39 -12.84 12.81
N GLN A 8 -14.07 -12.96 12.65
CA GLN A 8 -13.35 -12.24 11.62
C GLN A 8 -13.78 -12.68 10.23
N GLU A 9 -13.93 -13.98 9.99
CA GLU A 9 -14.39 -14.50 8.71
C GLU A 9 -15.79 -14.03 8.37
N GLN A 10 -16.68 -13.93 9.37
CA GLN A 10 -18.04 -13.43 9.16
C GLN A 10 -18.08 -11.96 8.80
N LEU A 11 -17.19 -11.13 9.39
CA LEU A 11 -17.18 -9.68 9.18
C LEU A 11 -16.43 -9.30 7.91
N TYR A 12 -15.34 -9.98 7.58
CA TYR A 12 -14.40 -9.57 6.52
C TYR A 12 -14.19 -10.62 5.44
N GLY A 13 -14.96 -11.72 5.48
CA GLY A 13 -14.81 -12.81 4.53
C GLY A 13 -13.74 -13.81 4.94
N LYS A 14 -13.60 -14.86 4.14
CA LYS A 14 -12.63 -15.92 4.40
C LYS A 14 -11.20 -15.43 4.19
N LYS A 15 -10.32 -15.83 5.11
CA LYS A 15 -8.87 -15.62 4.98
C LYS A 15 -8.33 -16.43 3.80
N LEU A 16 -7.75 -15.76 2.82
CA LEU A 16 -7.18 -16.41 1.65
C LEU A 16 -5.83 -17.04 1.97
N PRO A 17 -5.44 -18.13 1.28
CA PRO A 17 -4.09 -18.67 1.37
C PRO A 17 -3.03 -17.62 1.02
N LEU A 18 -1.86 -17.70 1.64
CA LEU A 18 -0.78 -16.73 1.50
C LEU A 18 -0.42 -16.44 0.03
N LYS A 19 -0.24 -17.48 -0.77
CA LYS A 19 0.10 -17.32 -2.20
C LYS A 19 -0.96 -16.52 -2.95
N LYS A 20 -2.24 -16.75 -2.67
CA LYS A 20 -3.34 -16.02 -3.31
C LYS A 20 -3.37 -14.56 -2.87
N ARG A 21 -3.04 -14.26 -1.60
CA ARG A 21 -2.99 -12.89 -1.12
C ARG A 21 -1.89 -12.08 -1.79
N LYS A 22 -0.71 -12.66 -1.96
CA LYS A 22 0.38 -12.01 -2.71
C LYS A 22 0.01 -11.75 -4.16
N LYS A 23 -0.60 -12.72 -4.81
CA LYS A 23 -1.06 -12.56 -6.20
C LYS A 23 -2.15 -11.50 -6.31
N LEU A 24 -3.07 -11.43 -5.34
CA LEU A 24 -4.15 -10.45 -5.37
C LEU A 24 -3.63 -9.02 -5.31
N ARG A 25 -2.69 -8.71 -4.42
CA ARG A 25 -2.15 -7.35 -4.35
C ARG A 25 -1.49 -6.93 -5.66
N GLN A 26 -0.78 -7.85 -6.33
CA GLN A 26 -0.15 -7.57 -7.61
C GLN A 26 -1.15 -7.51 -8.77
N LYS A 27 -2.35 -8.05 -8.59
CA LYS A 27 -3.43 -7.93 -9.57
C LYS A 27 -4.17 -6.60 -9.51
N ILE A 28 -4.00 -5.84 -8.43
CA ILE A 28 -4.58 -4.51 -8.36
C ILE A 28 -3.82 -3.63 -9.35
N LYS A 29 -4.50 -3.24 -10.42
CA LYS A 29 -3.92 -2.45 -11.50
C LYS A 29 -4.36 -1.00 -11.48
N SER A 30 -5.42 -0.70 -10.73
CA SER A 30 -5.90 0.66 -10.54
C SER A 30 -6.68 0.75 -9.24
N HIS A 31 -6.76 1.94 -8.69
CA HIS A 31 -7.48 2.19 -7.45
C HIS A 31 -7.90 3.66 -7.37
N ASP A 32 -9.02 3.92 -6.71
CA ASP A 32 -9.51 5.28 -6.48
C ASP A 32 -9.02 5.76 -5.11
N PHE A 33 -8.17 6.78 -5.12
CA PHE A 33 -7.67 7.44 -3.92
C PHE A 33 -8.36 8.79 -3.77
N ALA A 34 -9.32 8.91 -2.84
CA ALA A 34 -10.05 10.15 -2.60
C ALA A 34 -10.54 10.80 -3.92
N SER A 35 -11.24 10.04 -4.75
CA SER A 35 -11.76 10.45 -6.06
C SER A 35 -10.72 10.61 -7.18
N ASN A 36 -9.46 10.31 -6.91
CA ASN A 36 -8.40 10.29 -7.93
C ASN A 36 -8.13 8.85 -8.36
N ARG A 37 -8.40 8.56 -9.63
CA ARG A 37 -8.16 7.22 -10.19
C ARG A 37 -6.72 7.09 -10.62
N TYR A 38 -6.00 6.16 -10.01
CA TYR A 38 -4.60 5.90 -10.32
C TYR A 38 -4.41 4.51 -10.92
N LYS A 39 -3.52 4.43 -11.90
CA LYS A 39 -2.96 3.16 -12.36
C LYS A 39 -1.87 2.77 -11.36
N VAL A 40 -1.90 1.55 -10.86
CA VAL A 40 -0.90 1.05 -9.91
C VAL A 40 0.05 0.12 -10.64
N VAL A 41 1.34 0.44 -10.57
CA VAL A 41 2.40 -0.32 -11.23
C VAL A 41 3.35 -0.88 -10.17
N TRP A 42 3.42 -2.20 -10.09
CA TRP A 42 4.26 -2.91 -9.11
C TRP A 42 5.64 -3.12 -9.67
N LYS A 43 6.35 -2.01 -9.86
CA LYS A 43 7.73 -1.98 -10.35
C LYS A 43 8.49 -0.89 -9.63
N LYS A 44 9.78 -1.10 -9.43
CA LYS A 44 10.65 -0.07 -8.89
C LYS A 44 10.66 1.13 -9.85
N PRO A 45 10.51 2.37 -9.33
CA PRO A 45 10.66 3.56 -10.18
C PRO A 45 12.03 3.63 -10.84
N LEU A 46 12.14 4.41 -11.92
CA LEU A 46 13.40 4.59 -12.63
C LEU A 46 14.45 5.31 -11.78
N ASP A 47 14.03 6.13 -10.83
CA ASP A 47 14.93 6.77 -9.87
C ASP A 47 15.55 5.69 -8.98
N LYS A 48 16.89 5.65 -8.93
CA LYS A 48 17.63 4.63 -8.17
C LYS A 48 17.29 4.59 -6.68
N ASP A 49 17.03 5.74 -6.10
CA ASP A 49 16.85 5.88 -4.66
C ASP A 49 15.38 5.83 -4.24
N ALA A 50 14.46 5.79 -5.19
CA ALA A 50 13.04 5.78 -4.89
C ALA A 50 12.49 4.36 -4.78
N TRP A 51 11.73 4.10 -3.73
CA TRP A 51 10.99 2.85 -3.54
C TRP A 51 9.57 2.94 -4.09
N GLY A 52 9.08 4.16 -4.26
CA GLY A 52 7.77 4.45 -4.83
C GLY A 52 7.76 5.81 -5.51
N LEU A 53 6.76 6.03 -6.33
CA LEU A 53 6.55 7.28 -7.04
C LEU A 53 5.08 7.46 -7.32
N CYS A 54 4.56 8.66 -7.05
CA CYS A 54 3.18 9.01 -7.35
C CYS A 54 3.16 10.26 -8.21
N GLU A 55 2.43 10.21 -9.32
CA GLU A 55 2.26 11.36 -10.19
C GLU A 55 1.26 12.36 -9.61
N ASP A 56 1.38 13.62 -10.03
CA ASP A 56 0.47 14.70 -9.63
C ASP A 56 -0.98 14.35 -9.95
N ASN A 57 -1.92 14.78 -9.11
CA ASN A 57 -3.34 14.57 -9.35
C ASN A 57 -3.84 15.21 -10.64
N SER A 58 -3.12 16.20 -11.17
CA SER A 58 -3.43 16.88 -12.43
C SER A 58 -2.77 16.24 -13.65
N ALA A 59 -1.93 15.22 -13.47
CA ALA A 59 -1.25 14.56 -14.58
C ALA A 59 -2.26 13.92 -15.53
N PRO A 60 -1.99 13.92 -16.86
CA PRO A 60 -2.88 13.27 -17.82
C PRO A 60 -3.06 11.78 -17.55
N GLU A 61 -1.99 11.11 -17.15
CA GLU A 61 -2.03 9.73 -16.69
C GLU A 61 -1.58 9.70 -15.23
N LYS A 62 -2.51 9.36 -14.34
CA LYS A 62 -2.20 9.24 -12.92
C LYS A 62 -1.67 7.84 -12.66
N THR A 63 -0.36 7.74 -12.46
CA THR A 63 0.32 6.48 -12.24
C THR A 63 1.03 6.49 -10.89
N MET A 64 0.94 5.39 -10.17
CA MET A 64 1.64 5.15 -8.92
C MET A 64 2.54 3.93 -9.09
N HIS A 65 3.82 4.06 -8.76
CA HIS A 65 4.78 2.97 -8.77
C HIS A 65 5.12 2.59 -7.34
N VAL A 66 5.14 1.29 -7.05
CA VAL A 66 5.61 0.76 -5.77
C VAL A 66 6.51 -0.42 -6.05
N SER A 67 7.72 -0.40 -5.49
CA SER A 67 8.64 -1.52 -5.60
C SER A 67 8.06 -2.75 -4.91
N PRO A 68 7.94 -3.91 -5.59
CA PRO A 68 7.33 -5.10 -5.00
C PRO A 68 8.27 -5.89 -4.10
N ASN A 69 9.56 -5.60 -4.09
CA ASN A 69 10.57 -6.41 -3.43
C ASN A 69 11.09 -5.81 -2.12
N LEU A 70 10.37 -4.90 -1.54
CA LEU A 70 10.71 -4.30 -0.26
C LEU A 70 10.38 -5.24 0.91
N LYS A 71 11.11 -5.11 2.01
CA LYS A 71 10.78 -5.78 3.27
C LYS A 71 9.42 -5.30 3.76
N GLU A 72 8.77 -6.12 4.58
CA GLU A 72 7.38 -5.88 5.02
C GLU A 72 7.10 -4.45 5.50
N TYR A 73 7.91 -3.96 6.45
CA TYR A 73 7.69 -2.62 6.99
C TYR A 73 7.91 -1.54 5.94
N ASP A 74 8.98 -1.68 5.15
CA ASP A 74 9.31 -0.72 4.10
C ASP A 74 8.25 -0.72 3.00
N PHE A 75 7.71 -1.88 2.67
CA PHE A 75 6.62 -1.99 1.71
C PHE A 75 5.36 -1.29 2.23
N LEU A 76 4.97 -1.54 3.47
CA LEU A 76 3.82 -0.89 4.10
C LEU A 76 3.98 0.63 4.12
N SER A 77 5.13 1.10 4.58
CA SER A 77 5.43 2.53 4.67
C SER A 77 5.40 3.19 3.29
N THR A 78 5.98 2.53 2.28
CA THR A 78 6.01 3.04 0.91
C THR A 78 4.61 3.10 0.30
N CYS A 79 3.81 2.05 0.49
CA CYS A 79 2.41 2.05 0.03
C CYS A 79 1.62 3.20 0.65
N LEU A 80 1.80 3.45 1.93
CA LEU A 80 1.11 4.54 2.62
C LEU A 80 1.57 5.90 2.11
N ASP A 81 2.87 6.09 1.92
CA ASP A 81 3.42 7.34 1.40
C ASP A 81 2.82 7.68 0.04
N GLU A 82 2.83 6.74 -0.88
CA GLU A 82 2.30 6.94 -2.23
C GLU A 82 0.78 7.07 -2.24
N ALA A 83 0.08 6.32 -1.39
CA ALA A 83 -1.37 6.41 -1.26
C ALA A 83 -1.81 7.79 -0.74
N ILE A 84 -1.09 8.35 0.23
CA ILE A 84 -1.38 9.69 0.75
C ILE A 84 -1.16 10.74 -0.33
N HIS A 85 -0.07 10.65 -1.10
CA HIS A 85 0.16 11.53 -2.26
C HIS A 85 -0.96 11.41 -3.28
N ALA A 86 -1.42 10.20 -3.57
CA ALA A 86 -2.51 9.98 -4.51
C ALA A 86 -3.83 10.58 -4.03
N CYS A 87 -4.07 10.57 -2.72
CA CYS A 87 -5.25 11.20 -2.13
C CYS A 87 -5.19 12.72 -2.22
N ASN A 88 -4.02 13.31 -1.97
CA ASN A 88 -3.84 14.76 -2.00
C ASN A 88 -2.38 15.11 -2.30
N PHE A 89 -2.06 15.29 -3.56
CA PHE A 89 -0.71 15.60 -4.01
C PHE A 89 -0.24 16.99 -3.60
N SER A 90 -1.15 17.89 -3.20
CA SER A 90 -0.78 19.23 -2.75
C SER A 90 -0.11 19.25 -1.36
N LEU A 91 -0.20 18.16 -0.61
CA LEU A 91 0.53 18.04 0.66
C LEU A 91 2.03 17.95 0.39
N ASP A 92 2.84 18.63 1.21
CA ASP A 92 4.27 18.59 1.02
C ASP A 92 4.86 17.22 1.43
N ASN A 93 6.03 16.91 0.87
CA ASN A 93 6.67 15.61 1.07
C ASN A 93 7.00 15.33 2.54
N GLU A 94 7.36 16.34 3.31
CA GLU A 94 7.67 16.18 4.72
C GLU A 94 6.44 15.74 5.52
N HIS A 95 5.31 16.41 5.31
CA HIS A 95 4.05 16.03 5.96
C HIS A 95 3.58 14.64 5.56
N VAL A 96 3.69 14.32 4.28
CA VAL A 96 3.31 12.98 3.79
C VAL A 96 4.20 11.93 4.42
N GLY A 97 5.50 12.16 4.47
CA GLY A 97 6.45 11.23 5.11
C GLY A 97 6.13 11.01 6.59
N ASP A 98 5.85 12.09 7.32
CA ASP A 98 5.47 11.99 8.73
C ASP A 98 4.19 11.21 8.94
N MET A 99 3.16 11.48 8.14
CA MET A 99 1.90 10.75 8.21
C MET A 99 2.09 9.27 7.89
N ALA A 100 2.79 8.96 6.81
CA ALA A 100 3.04 7.58 6.40
C ALA A 100 3.80 6.80 7.47
N SER A 101 4.86 7.40 8.03
CA SER A 101 5.64 6.79 9.09
C SER A 101 4.82 6.55 10.35
N SER A 102 4.03 7.53 10.74
CA SER A 102 3.19 7.43 11.94
C SER A 102 2.12 6.35 11.79
N ILE A 103 1.47 6.30 10.64
CA ILE A 103 0.44 5.29 10.37
C ILE A 103 1.06 3.91 10.26
N ALA A 104 2.19 3.77 9.53
CA ALA A 104 2.88 2.50 9.39
C ALA A 104 3.33 1.97 10.76
N SER A 105 3.91 2.83 11.59
CA SER A 105 4.36 2.47 12.93
C SER A 105 3.20 2.01 13.80
N PHE A 106 2.08 2.72 13.75
CA PHE A 106 0.88 2.33 14.50
C PHE A 106 0.36 0.96 14.07
N LEU A 107 0.19 0.76 12.76
CA LEU A 107 -0.28 -0.51 12.21
C LEU A 107 0.67 -1.66 12.58
N TRP A 108 1.99 -1.40 12.50
CA TRP A 108 3.00 -2.40 12.86
C TRP A 108 2.90 -2.81 14.32
N ARG A 109 2.72 -1.82 15.21
CA ARG A 109 2.64 -2.07 16.65
C ARG A 109 1.39 -2.85 17.06
N ILE A 110 0.28 -2.67 16.35
CA ILE A 110 -0.94 -3.43 16.62
C ILE A 110 -0.99 -4.78 15.90
N GLY A 111 0.08 -5.14 15.20
CA GLY A 111 0.24 -6.49 14.68
C GLY A 111 -0.03 -6.69 13.19
N PHE A 112 -0.25 -5.62 12.44
CA PHE A 112 -0.40 -5.77 10.98
C PHE A 112 0.93 -6.20 10.36
N ARG A 113 0.89 -7.28 9.60
CA ARG A 113 2.03 -7.86 8.90
C ARG A 113 1.59 -8.39 7.55
N LEU A 114 2.46 -8.27 6.55
CA LEU A 114 2.32 -9.05 5.35
C LEU A 114 2.79 -10.48 5.68
N GLU A 115 2.04 -11.47 5.25
CA GLU A 115 2.49 -12.84 5.43
C GLU A 115 3.49 -13.17 4.33
N GLU A 116 4.63 -13.73 4.74
CA GLU A 116 5.66 -14.18 3.80
C GLU A 116 5.33 -15.58 3.29
N GLU A 117 5.81 -15.90 2.09
CA GLU A 117 5.75 -17.26 1.58
C GLU A 117 6.80 -18.11 2.30
N GLU A 118 6.35 -19.25 2.79
CA GLU A 118 7.24 -20.26 3.34
C GLU A 118 8.04 -20.95 2.23
#